data_069489227dde735c273297cf640f918e
#
_entry.id   069489227dde735c273297cf640f918e
#
_cell.length_a   1.000
_cell.length_b   1.000
_cell.length_c   1.000
_cell.angle_alpha   90.00
_cell.angle_beta   90.00
_cell.angle_gamma   90.00
#
_symmetry.space_group_name_H-M   'P 1'
#
loop_
_entity.id
_entity.type
_entity.pdbx_description
1 polymer ?
#
loop_
_entity_poly.entity_id
_entity_poly.type
_entity_poly.pdbx_seq_one_letter_code
_entity_poly.pdbx_strand_id
1 'polypeptide(L)'
;MKGQRNALALCFWPALFGGGAESYHEVPFPSSSPTAMTESASATAPAKPAQSSFWEDVIDIFFQPADVFRRRQNRSVWPPMLFVALSVGVIFFATFNTLEPAIGADIARVGAKAMATNPQVTQEILDKQRSIGENVTRYGISLITLASMFVVGVLAWLLGKLVGSQQTFQAALVVAAWAYVPRVIGAVIGGVQGLLMDPDKLNSAMAITLSPARFMDPDTANAGLIQLAARLDVITIWVTVLLAIGLYVTGKVSKQRAVVFGILIWVVGSLPAVRAYLTS
;
A
#
# COMPACT_ATOMS: atom_id res chain seq x y z
N MET A 1 -8.91 -34.01 -17.39
CA MET A 1 -9.25 -33.35 -16.11
C MET A 1 -8.34 -32.14 -15.90
N LYS A 2 -8.60 -31.05 -16.60
CA LYS A 2 -7.89 -29.76 -16.46
C LYS A 2 -8.99 -28.68 -16.59
N GLY A 3 -9.52 -28.15 -15.49
CA GLY A 3 -10.58 -27.14 -15.62
C GLY A 3 -11.24 -26.64 -14.34
N GLN A 4 -10.71 -26.89 -13.14
CA GLN A 4 -11.41 -26.45 -11.90
C GLN A 4 -10.55 -25.68 -10.88
N ARG A 5 -9.33 -25.25 -11.19
CA ARG A 5 -8.46 -24.57 -10.22
C ARG A 5 -8.45 -23.04 -10.30
N ASN A 6 -9.16 -22.44 -11.24
CA ASN A 6 -9.14 -20.97 -11.42
C ASN A 6 -10.43 -20.24 -11.00
N ALA A 7 -11.41 -20.94 -10.38
CA ALA A 7 -12.71 -20.33 -10.10
C ALA A 7 -12.74 -19.45 -8.82
N LEU A 8 -11.92 -19.72 -7.83
CA LEU A 8 -11.97 -19.00 -6.55
C LEU A 8 -11.28 -17.63 -6.55
N ALA A 9 -10.26 -17.44 -7.38
CA ALA A 9 -9.57 -16.13 -7.50
C ALA A 9 -10.38 -15.10 -8.31
N LEU A 10 -11.32 -15.54 -9.15
CA LEU A 10 -12.12 -14.66 -10.00
C LEU A 10 -13.40 -14.15 -9.34
N CYS A 11 -13.88 -14.79 -8.26
CA CYS A 11 -15.13 -14.39 -7.59
C CYS A 11 -15.00 -13.16 -6.68
N PHE A 12 -13.80 -12.86 -6.19
CA PHE A 12 -13.58 -11.67 -5.33
C PHE A 12 -13.35 -10.38 -6.14
N TRP A 13 -12.99 -10.51 -7.41
CA TRP A 13 -12.57 -9.40 -8.26
C TRP A 13 -13.70 -8.47 -8.79
N PRO A 14 -14.92 -8.96 -9.12
CA PRO A 14 -16.00 -8.09 -9.63
C PRO A 14 -16.49 -7.05 -8.64
N ALA A 15 -16.48 -7.34 -7.34
CA ALA A 15 -16.93 -6.43 -6.29
C ALA A 15 -16.02 -5.21 -6.11
N LEU A 16 -14.72 -5.33 -6.45
CA LEU A 16 -13.73 -4.26 -6.28
C LEU A 16 -13.68 -3.27 -7.46
N PHE A 17 -14.16 -3.66 -8.65
CA PHE A 17 -14.04 -2.85 -9.88
C PHE A 17 -15.33 -2.18 -10.33
N GLY A 18 -16.47 -2.33 -9.61
CA GLY A 18 -17.71 -1.62 -9.85
C GLY A 18 -18.11 -1.57 -11.35
N GLY A 19 -18.46 -2.70 -11.94
CA GLY A 19 -18.81 -2.76 -13.35
C GLY A 19 -20.26 -3.20 -13.55
N GLY A 20 -21.19 -2.26 -13.56
CA GLY A 20 -22.52 -2.47 -14.15
C GLY A 20 -22.38 -2.57 -15.66
N ALA A 21 -22.77 -3.70 -16.24
CA ALA A 21 -22.99 -3.83 -17.68
C ALA A 21 -24.28 -3.11 -18.02
N GLU A 22 -24.20 -1.91 -18.58
CA GLU A 22 -25.35 -1.29 -19.22
C GLU A 22 -25.59 -1.98 -20.57
N SER A 23 -26.64 -2.80 -20.62
CA SER A 23 -27.21 -3.28 -21.86
C SER A 23 -27.96 -2.13 -22.55
N TYR A 24 -27.47 -1.70 -23.70
CA TYR A 24 -28.17 -0.75 -24.57
C TYR A 24 -29.37 -1.49 -25.18
N HIS A 25 -30.58 -1.18 -24.72
CA HIS A 25 -31.80 -1.47 -25.42
C HIS A 25 -32.07 -0.31 -26.41
N GLU A 26 -32.02 -0.60 -27.71
CA GLU A 26 -32.55 0.27 -28.73
C GLU A 26 -34.06 0.40 -28.55
N VAL A 27 -34.56 1.62 -28.32
CA VAL A 27 -35.97 1.95 -28.30
C VAL A 27 -36.34 2.58 -29.65
N PRO A 28 -37.36 2.09 -30.39
CA PRO A 28 -37.78 2.66 -31.64
C PRO A 28 -38.51 4.01 -31.42
N PHE A 29 -38.18 4.97 -32.23
CA PHE A 29 -38.83 6.30 -32.25
C PHE A 29 -40.25 6.24 -32.78
N PRO A 30 -41.26 6.80 -32.10
CA PRO A 30 -42.54 7.17 -32.72
C PRO A 30 -42.47 8.60 -33.22
N SER A 31 -42.78 8.76 -34.50
CA SER A 31 -43.08 10.03 -35.15
C SER A 31 -44.47 10.52 -34.75
N SER A 32 -44.60 11.72 -34.18
CA SER A 32 -45.83 12.57 -34.39
C SER A 32 -45.71 13.93 -33.68
N SER A 33 -45.72 14.96 -34.48
CA SER A 33 -46.42 16.28 -34.43
C SER A 33 -46.39 17.18 -33.18
N PRO A 34 -46.24 18.50 -33.35
CA PRO A 34 -46.06 19.46 -32.29
C PRO A 34 -47.39 19.97 -31.76
N THR A 35 -47.64 19.85 -30.48
CA THR A 35 -48.64 20.67 -29.79
C THR A 35 -47.92 21.47 -28.71
N ALA A 36 -47.92 22.78 -28.90
CA ALA A 36 -47.37 23.76 -27.98
C ALA A 36 -48.17 23.75 -26.67
N MET A 37 -47.51 23.42 -25.58
CA MET A 37 -47.90 23.87 -24.25
C MET A 37 -46.65 24.38 -23.51
N THR A 38 -46.63 25.69 -23.34
CA THR A 38 -45.66 26.43 -22.55
C THR A 38 -45.87 26.08 -21.09
N GLU A 39 -45.16 25.11 -20.59
CA GLU A 39 -45.03 24.87 -19.16
C GLU A 39 -43.62 25.22 -18.78
N SER A 40 -43.51 26.33 -18.05
CA SER A 40 -42.25 26.85 -17.52
C SER A 40 -41.71 25.86 -16.45
N ALA A 41 -41.14 24.77 -16.91
CA ALA A 41 -40.36 23.91 -16.06
C ALA A 41 -39.05 24.62 -15.73
N SER A 42 -39.00 25.19 -14.53
CA SER A 42 -37.74 25.63 -13.93
C SER A 42 -36.77 24.44 -13.95
N ALA A 43 -35.93 24.39 -14.98
CA ALA A 43 -34.88 23.40 -15.09
C ALA A 43 -33.92 23.62 -13.89
N THR A 44 -34.14 22.87 -12.82
CA THR A 44 -33.20 22.77 -11.76
C THR A 44 -31.89 22.29 -12.40
N ALA A 45 -30.92 23.20 -12.49
CA ALA A 45 -29.59 22.87 -13.01
C ALA A 45 -29.09 21.60 -12.28
N PRO A 46 -28.54 20.62 -13.00
CA PRO A 46 -28.05 19.40 -12.36
C PRO A 46 -27.09 19.78 -11.23
N ALA A 47 -27.46 19.39 -10.03
CA ALA A 47 -26.66 19.67 -8.82
C ALA A 47 -25.24 19.21 -9.13
N LYS A 48 -24.28 20.14 -9.07
CA LYS A 48 -22.85 19.84 -9.21
C LYS A 48 -22.56 18.69 -8.26
N PRO A 49 -22.00 17.55 -8.76
CA PRO A 49 -21.76 16.40 -7.89
C PRO A 49 -21.00 16.86 -6.65
N ALA A 50 -21.54 16.56 -5.49
CA ALA A 50 -20.98 16.97 -4.21
C ALA A 50 -19.51 16.52 -4.20
N GLN A 51 -18.60 17.47 -4.05
CA GLN A 51 -17.17 17.16 -3.98
C GLN A 51 -16.96 16.38 -2.69
N SER A 52 -16.59 15.08 -2.78
CA SER A 52 -16.28 14.30 -1.60
C SER A 52 -15.20 14.99 -0.78
N SER A 53 -15.37 14.99 0.52
CA SER A 53 -14.38 15.50 1.47
C SER A 53 -13.13 14.62 1.46
N PHE A 54 -12.03 15.13 2.00
CA PHE A 54 -10.82 14.34 2.18
C PHE A 54 -11.06 13.11 3.07
N TRP A 55 -11.84 13.28 4.13
CA TRP A 55 -12.13 12.22 5.10
C TRP A 55 -13.05 11.13 4.53
N GLU A 56 -14.00 11.50 3.69
CA GLU A 56 -14.79 10.52 2.93
C GLU A 56 -13.89 9.67 2.05
N ASP A 57 -12.91 10.26 1.34
CA ASP A 57 -11.99 9.50 0.50
C ASP A 57 -11.07 8.59 1.32
N VAL A 58 -10.68 8.99 2.56
CA VAL A 58 -9.91 8.12 3.48
C VAL A 58 -10.70 6.87 3.89
N ILE A 59 -12.02 6.98 3.98
CA ILE A 59 -12.90 5.84 4.25
C ILE A 59 -13.18 5.07 2.95
N ASP A 60 -13.54 5.78 1.89
CA ASP A 60 -13.90 5.21 0.59
C ASP A 60 -12.78 4.38 -0.04
N ILE A 61 -11.51 4.68 0.26
CA ILE A 61 -10.37 3.90 -0.28
C ILE A 61 -10.44 2.41 0.09
N PHE A 62 -11.14 2.06 1.15
CA PHE A 62 -11.33 0.67 1.61
C PHE A 62 -12.50 -0.02 0.91
N PHE A 63 -13.53 0.74 0.52
CA PHE A 63 -14.79 0.18 -0.01
C PHE A 63 -15.00 0.47 -1.50
N GLN A 64 -14.57 1.65 -1.96
CA GLN A 64 -14.76 2.15 -3.33
C GLN A 64 -13.46 2.77 -3.89
N PRO A 65 -12.31 2.03 -3.88
CA PRO A 65 -11.01 2.59 -4.25
C PRO A 65 -10.97 3.15 -5.68
N ALA A 66 -11.70 2.53 -6.60
CA ALA A 66 -11.76 3.00 -7.98
C ALA A 66 -12.35 4.43 -8.09
N ASP A 67 -13.34 4.76 -7.27
CA ASP A 67 -13.97 6.07 -7.29
C ASP A 67 -13.08 7.14 -6.67
N VAL A 68 -12.35 6.79 -5.59
CA VAL A 68 -11.33 7.69 -5.01
C VAL A 68 -10.28 8.02 -6.06
N PHE A 69 -9.73 7.01 -6.76
CA PHE A 69 -8.72 7.25 -7.78
C PHE A 69 -9.25 8.10 -8.96
N ARG A 70 -10.50 7.88 -9.42
CA ARG A 70 -11.12 8.72 -10.46
C ARG A 70 -11.24 10.18 -10.02
N ARG A 71 -11.70 10.42 -8.78
CA ARG A 71 -11.90 11.78 -8.24
C ARG A 71 -10.57 12.51 -7.99
N ARG A 72 -9.52 11.78 -7.59
CA ARG A 72 -8.28 12.36 -7.10
C ARG A 72 -7.10 12.34 -8.07
N GLN A 73 -7.16 11.62 -9.21
CA GLN A 73 -6.03 11.46 -10.15
C GLN A 73 -5.37 12.75 -10.63
N ASN A 74 -6.12 13.86 -10.71
CA ASN A 74 -5.62 15.17 -11.12
C ASN A 74 -5.50 16.18 -9.96
N ARG A 75 -5.58 15.70 -8.71
CA ARG A 75 -5.46 16.52 -7.52
C ARG A 75 -4.05 16.51 -6.95
N SER A 76 -3.81 17.38 -5.96
CA SER A 76 -2.54 17.42 -5.26
C SER A 76 -2.24 16.09 -4.57
N VAL A 77 -0.99 15.65 -4.65
CA VAL A 77 -0.47 14.45 -3.97
C VAL A 77 -0.21 14.68 -2.49
N TRP A 78 0.03 15.93 -2.08
CA TRP A 78 0.49 16.25 -0.73
C TRP A 78 -0.49 15.90 0.39
N PRO A 79 -1.81 16.16 0.29
CA PRO A 79 -2.72 15.84 1.38
C PRO A 79 -2.68 14.36 1.81
N PRO A 80 -2.84 13.36 0.92
CA PRO A 80 -2.75 11.97 1.34
C PRO A 80 -1.33 11.56 1.77
N MET A 81 -0.27 12.08 1.13
CA MET A 81 1.10 11.79 1.54
C MET A 81 1.39 12.27 2.95
N LEU A 82 1.05 13.53 3.27
CA LEU A 82 1.27 14.08 4.60
C LEU A 82 0.39 13.39 5.64
N PHE A 83 -0.86 13.11 5.32
CA PHE A 83 -1.76 12.37 6.21
C PHE A 83 -1.15 11.03 6.61
N VAL A 84 -0.75 10.21 5.64
CA VAL A 84 -0.17 8.89 5.92
C VAL A 84 1.15 9.01 6.68
N ALA A 85 2.08 9.87 6.22
CA ALA A 85 3.39 10.02 6.82
C ALA A 85 3.32 10.52 8.27
N LEU A 86 2.48 11.53 8.53
CA LEU A 86 2.31 12.07 9.87
C LEU A 86 1.56 11.10 10.79
N SER A 87 0.49 10.45 10.30
CA SER A 87 -0.25 9.47 11.10
C SER A 87 0.63 8.28 11.50
N VAL A 88 1.37 7.69 10.55
CA VAL A 88 2.31 6.60 10.85
C VAL A 88 3.39 7.09 11.81
N GLY A 89 3.94 8.28 11.59
CA GLY A 89 4.97 8.86 12.45
C GLY A 89 4.50 9.10 13.88
N VAL A 90 3.31 9.69 14.07
CA VAL A 90 2.74 9.95 15.39
C VAL A 90 2.45 8.65 16.13
N ILE A 91 1.82 7.67 15.46
CA ILE A 91 1.52 6.37 16.07
C ILE A 91 2.82 5.68 16.49
N PHE A 92 3.81 5.63 15.59
CA PHE A 92 5.09 5.00 15.86
C PHE A 92 5.84 5.70 17.00
N PHE A 93 5.88 7.03 17.01
CA PHE A 93 6.50 7.81 18.08
C PHE A 93 5.84 7.52 19.45
N ALA A 94 4.51 7.48 19.48
CA ALA A 94 3.75 7.19 20.70
C ALA A 94 3.98 5.76 21.24
N THR A 95 4.23 4.80 20.35
CA THR A 95 4.44 3.39 20.72
C THR A 95 5.92 2.97 20.73
N PHE A 96 6.85 3.89 20.44
CA PHE A 96 8.27 3.58 20.29
C PHE A 96 8.87 2.85 21.48
N ASN A 97 8.62 3.34 22.69
CA ASN A 97 9.20 2.76 23.93
C ASN A 97 8.75 1.30 24.15
N THR A 98 7.57 0.95 23.67
CA THR A 98 7.06 -0.44 23.73
C THR A 98 7.69 -1.34 22.67
N LEU A 99 8.04 -0.77 21.52
CA LEU A 99 8.62 -1.46 20.37
C LEU A 99 10.16 -1.49 20.41
N GLU A 100 10.76 -0.66 21.26
CA GLU A 100 12.22 -0.53 21.38
C GLU A 100 12.94 -1.87 21.62
N PRO A 101 12.46 -2.78 22.50
CA PRO A 101 13.11 -4.08 22.68
C PRO A 101 13.20 -4.89 21.39
N ALA A 102 12.13 -4.92 20.59
CA ALA A 102 12.09 -5.61 19.31
C ALA A 102 13.05 -4.99 18.29
N ILE A 103 13.05 -3.66 18.20
CA ILE A 103 13.92 -2.91 17.29
C ILE A 103 15.39 -3.07 17.71
N GLY A 104 15.69 -2.96 19.00
CA GLY A 104 17.03 -3.14 19.55
C GLY A 104 17.58 -4.54 19.32
N ALA A 105 16.75 -5.58 19.47
CA ALA A 105 17.13 -6.95 19.17
C ALA A 105 17.49 -7.15 17.68
N ASP A 106 16.69 -6.59 16.76
CA ASP A 106 17.00 -6.67 15.32
C ASP A 106 18.30 -5.92 14.98
N ILE A 107 18.52 -4.74 15.56
CA ILE A 107 19.78 -3.98 15.38
C ILE A 107 20.97 -4.77 15.93
N ALA A 108 20.83 -5.41 17.10
CA ALA A 108 21.87 -6.21 17.70
C ALA A 108 22.25 -7.42 16.82
N ARG A 109 21.26 -8.10 16.20
CA ARG A 109 21.51 -9.21 15.25
C ARG A 109 22.31 -8.76 14.03
N VAL A 110 21.92 -7.64 13.45
CA VAL A 110 22.64 -7.07 12.30
C VAL A 110 24.07 -6.70 12.69
N GLY A 111 24.26 -6.13 13.89
CA GLY A 111 25.57 -5.80 14.45
C GLY A 111 26.44 -7.02 14.69
N ALA A 112 25.90 -8.07 15.34
CA ALA A 112 26.63 -9.31 15.57
C ALA A 112 27.10 -9.97 14.26
N LYS A 113 26.24 -9.99 13.23
CA LYS A 113 26.61 -10.49 11.90
C LYS A 113 27.69 -9.63 11.25
N ALA A 114 27.63 -8.31 11.40
CA ALA A 114 28.65 -7.41 10.87
C ALA A 114 30.02 -7.63 11.52
N MET A 115 30.07 -7.83 12.86
CA MET A 115 31.31 -8.16 13.56
C MET A 115 31.89 -9.50 13.12
N ALA A 116 31.05 -10.51 12.92
CA ALA A 116 31.48 -11.83 12.47
C ALA A 116 32.09 -11.83 11.06
N THR A 117 31.62 -10.91 10.20
CA THR A 117 32.05 -10.82 8.78
C THR A 117 33.15 -9.80 8.52
N ASN A 118 33.33 -8.81 9.42
CA ASN A 118 34.32 -7.75 9.26
C ASN A 118 35.04 -7.45 10.58
N PRO A 119 36.33 -7.85 10.73
CA PRO A 119 37.11 -7.62 11.95
C PRO A 119 37.34 -6.15 12.31
N GLN A 120 37.09 -5.22 11.37
CA GLN A 120 37.22 -3.77 11.61
C GLN A 120 36.00 -3.18 12.32
N VAL A 121 34.89 -3.92 12.41
CA VAL A 121 33.70 -3.48 13.14
C VAL A 121 33.91 -3.71 14.62
N THR A 122 34.08 -2.63 15.36
CA THR A 122 34.26 -2.65 16.82
C THR A 122 32.93 -2.46 17.53
N GLN A 123 32.89 -2.82 18.82
CA GLN A 123 31.70 -2.59 19.66
C GLN A 123 31.33 -1.09 19.69
N GLU A 124 32.31 -0.20 19.76
CA GLU A 124 32.09 1.25 19.74
C GLU A 124 31.36 1.71 18.46
N ILE A 125 31.76 1.16 17.30
CA ILE A 125 31.09 1.44 16.03
C ILE A 125 29.62 0.96 16.07
N LEU A 126 29.38 -0.22 16.63
CA LEU A 126 28.01 -0.77 16.76
C LEU A 126 27.16 0.06 17.70
N ASP A 127 27.67 0.47 18.86
CA ASP A 127 26.93 1.30 19.81
C ASP A 127 26.57 2.66 19.20
N LYS A 128 27.48 3.25 18.45
CA LYS A 128 27.19 4.47 17.69
C LYS A 128 26.15 4.24 16.58
N GLN A 129 26.27 3.15 15.82
CA GLN A 129 25.30 2.80 14.79
C GLN A 129 23.91 2.51 15.39
N ARG A 130 23.87 1.83 16.55
CA ARG A 130 22.64 1.57 17.28
C ARG A 130 21.96 2.87 17.69
N SER A 131 22.67 3.79 18.34
CA SER A 131 22.12 5.08 18.74
C SER A 131 21.60 5.90 17.54
N ILE A 132 22.35 5.92 16.44
CA ILE A 132 21.88 6.58 15.20
C ILE A 132 20.64 5.88 14.66
N GLY A 133 20.65 4.53 14.60
CA GLY A 133 19.53 3.73 14.06
C GLY A 133 18.26 3.93 14.87
N GLU A 134 18.32 3.91 16.20
CA GLU A 134 17.19 4.17 17.09
C GLU A 134 16.64 5.59 16.90
N ASN A 135 17.49 6.61 16.82
CA ASN A 135 17.07 7.99 16.58
C ASN A 135 16.45 8.18 15.20
N VAL A 136 17.07 7.61 14.15
CA VAL A 136 16.52 7.65 12.78
C VAL A 136 15.16 6.93 12.73
N THR A 137 15.03 5.79 13.39
CA THR A 137 13.77 5.05 13.44
C THR A 137 12.72 5.84 14.21
N ARG A 138 13.07 6.37 15.37
CA ARG A 138 12.14 7.11 16.24
C ARG A 138 11.60 8.39 15.61
N TYR A 139 12.48 9.20 15.02
CA TYR A 139 12.13 10.52 14.50
C TYR A 139 11.99 10.58 12.98
N GLY A 140 12.65 9.66 12.27
CA GLY A 140 12.72 9.65 10.81
C GLY A 140 11.62 8.85 10.11
N ILE A 141 10.80 8.07 10.84
CA ILE A 141 9.82 7.17 10.22
C ILE A 141 8.82 7.90 9.30
N SER A 142 8.43 9.14 9.64
CA SER A 142 7.56 9.95 8.79
C SER A 142 8.22 10.28 7.44
N LEU A 143 9.50 10.67 7.47
CA LEU A 143 10.26 10.97 6.25
C LEU A 143 10.52 9.71 5.44
N ILE A 144 10.82 8.59 6.09
CA ILE A 144 11.00 7.29 5.45
C ILE A 144 9.69 6.85 4.77
N THR A 145 8.55 7.03 5.44
CA THR A 145 7.23 6.73 4.87
C THR A 145 6.94 7.62 3.67
N LEU A 146 7.22 8.92 3.75
CA LEU A 146 7.06 9.86 2.64
C LEU A 146 7.94 9.46 1.45
N ALA A 147 9.22 9.20 1.70
CA ALA A 147 10.16 8.76 0.67
C ALA A 147 9.73 7.42 0.03
N SER A 148 9.23 6.47 0.83
CA SER A 148 8.77 5.19 0.32
C SER A 148 7.55 5.33 -0.60
N MET A 149 6.60 6.22 -0.29
CA MET A 149 5.47 6.52 -1.18
C MET A 149 5.94 7.11 -2.51
N PHE A 150 6.92 8.02 -2.46
CA PHE A 150 7.51 8.59 -3.66
C PHE A 150 8.19 7.52 -4.51
N VAL A 151 9.04 6.69 -3.92
CA VAL A 151 9.74 5.59 -4.61
C VAL A 151 8.74 4.61 -5.23
N VAL A 152 7.71 4.21 -4.48
CA VAL A 152 6.66 3.31 -5.00
C VAL A 152 5.88 3.98 -6.13
N GLY A 153 5.60 5.27 -6.05
CA GLY A 153 4.94 6.02 -7.13
C GLY A 153 5.79 6.06 -8.42
N VAL A 154 7.11 6.27 -8.29
CA VAL A 154 8.06 6.21 -9.41
C VAL A 154 8.08 4.80 -10.02
N LEU A 155 8.22 3.77 -9.18
CA LEU A 155 8.22 2.37 -9.63
C LEU A 155 6.89 2.01 -10.31
N ALA A 156 5.76 2.43 -9.73
CA ALA A 156 4.44 2.21 -10.30
C ALA A 156 4.30 2.87 -11.67
N TRP A 157 4.81 4.09 -11.83
CA TRP A 157 4.82 4.76 -13.13
C TRP A 157 5.68 4.03 -14.16
N LEU A 158 6.91 3.63 -13.80
CA LEU A 158 7.83 2.91 -14.69
C LEU A 158 7.26 1.54 -15.09
N LEU A 159 6.84 0.72 -14.12
CA LEU A 159 6.26 -0.60 -14.37
C LEU A 159 4.91 -0.50 -15.12
N GLY A 160 4.14 0.57 -14.86
CA GLY A 160 2.94 0.88 -15.62
C GLY A 160 3.22 1.03 -17.12
N LYS A 161 4.35 1.64 -17.50
CA LYS A 161 4.74 1.76 -18.94
C LYS A 161 4.98 0.39 -19.58
N LEU A 162 5.53 -0.57 -18.83
CA LEU A 162 5.75 -1.93 -19.36
C LEU A 162 4.46 -2.65 -19.71
N VAL A 163 3.36 -2.36 -19.02
CA VAL A 163 2.03 -2.92 -19.32
C VAL A 163 1.20 -2.04 -20.25
N GLY A 164 1.79 -0.99 -20.83
CA GLY A 164 1.15 -0.10 -21.80
C GLY A 164 0.24 0.98 -21.18
N SER A 165 0.49 1.36 -19.92
CA SER A 165 -0.26 2.40 -19.23
C SER A 165 0.01 3.80 -19.79
N GLN A 166 -1.08 4.60 -19.92
CA GLN A 166 -1.03 6.02 -20.27
C GLN A 166 -1.01 6.91 -19.01
N GLN A 167 -0.86 6.34 -17.82
CA GLN A 167 -0.84 7.08 -16.56
C GLN A 167 0.26 8.14 -16.57
N THR A 168 -0.08 9.36 -16.16
CA THR A 168 0.89 10.42 -15.93
C THR A 168 1.70 10.17 -14.67
N PHE A 169 2.89 10.73 -14.56
CA PHE A 169 3.73 10.64 -13.37
C PHE A 169 3.00 11.15 -12.11
N GLN A 170 2.32 12.30 -12.23
CA GLN A 170 1.53 12.85 -11.13
C GLN A 170 0.42 11.90 -10.68
N ALA A 171 -0.33 11.31 -11.62
CA ALA A 171 -1.39 10.35 -11.28
C ALA A 171 -0.83 9.10 -10.59
N ALA A 172 0.36 8.63 -10.97
CA ALA A 172 1.02 7.50 -10.31
C ALA A 172 1.41 7.82 -8.86
N LEU A 173 1.93 9.02 -8.61
CA LEU A 173 2.21 9.48 -7.24
C LEU A 173 0.94 9.61 -6.39
N VAL A 174 -0.15 10.15 -6.97
CA VAL A 174 -1.45 10.24 -6.29
C VAL A 174 -1.98 8.86 -5.95
N VAL A 175 -1.90 7.90 -6.89
CA VAL A 175 -2.29 6.51 -6.66
C VAL A 175 -1.45 5.89 -5.54
N ALA A 176 -0.12 6.08 -5.56
CA ALA A 176 0.75 5.56 -4.51
C ALA A 176 0.40 6.15 -3.13
N ALA A 177 0.15 7.47 -3.06
CA ALA A 177 -0.20 8.13 -1.81
C ALA A 177 -1.50 7.57 -1.20
N TRP A 178 -2.56 7.44 -2.00
CA TRP A 178 -3.84 6.87 -1.54
C TRP A 178 -3.75 5.37 -1.26
N ALA A 179 -2.97 4.62 -2.04
CA ALA A 179 -2.75 3.20 -1.81
C ALA A 179 -2.03 2.92 -0.47
N TYR A 180 -1.32 3.90 0.09
CA TYR A 180 -0.64 3.76 1.38
C TYR A 180 -1.54 4.03 2.60
N VAL A 181 -2.76 4.54 2.44
CA VAL A 181 -3.69 4.79 3.56
C VAL A 181 -3.87 3.56 4.48
N PRO A 182 -3.99 2.31 3.99
CA PRO A 182 -4.06 1.14 4.85
C PRO A 182 -2.86 0.94 5.80
N ARG A 183 -1.70 1.52 5.51
CA ARG A 183 -0.53 1.46 6.40
C ARG A 183 -0.76 2.17 7.73
N VAL A 184 -1.65 3.15 7.78
CA VAL A 184 -2.06 3.79 9.04
C VAL A 184 -2.74 2.76 9.95
N ILE A 185 -3.63 1.92 9.38
CA ILE A 185 -4.26 0.82 10.14
C ILE A 185 -3.20 -0.19 10.59
N GLY A 186 -2.26 -0.54 9.70
CA GLY A 186 -1.15 -1.42 10.04
C GLY A 186 -0.31 -0.87 11.20
N ALA A 187 -0.02 0.43 11.22
CA ALA A 187 0.71 1.08 12.30
C ALA A 187 -0.07 1.04 13.63
N VAL A 188 -1.39 1.28 13.59
CA VAL A 188 -2.25 1.15 14.79
C VAL A 188 -2.22 -0.28 15.31
N ILE A 189 -2.41 -1.27 14.44
CA ILE A 189 -2.40 -2.70 14.82
C ILE A 189 -1.03 -3.07 15.42
N GLY A 190 0.07 -2.67 14.78
CA GLY A 190 1.43 -2.93 15.28
C GLY A 190 1.68 -2.28 16.65
N GLY A 191 1.25 -1.03 16.82
CA GLY A 191 1.34 -0.33 18.10
C GLY A 191 0.53 -1.01 19.21
N VAL A 192 -0.73 -1.39 18.92
CA VAL A 192 -1.59 -2.11 19.87
C VAL A 192 -0.99 -3.48 20.22
N GLN A 193 -0.47 -4.21 19.24
CA GLN A 193 0.20 -5.49 19.51
C GLN A 193 1.43 -5.29 20.39
N GLY A 194 2.26 -4.27 20.12
CA GLY A 194 3.41 -3.97 20.99
C GLY A 194 3.02 -3.66 22.43
N LEU A 195 1.88 -3.01 22.65
CA LEU A 195 1.35 -2.70 23.98
C LEU A 195 0.78 -3.91 24.71
N LEU A 196 0.23 -4.88 23.99
CA LEU A 196 -0.47 -6.04 24.56
C LEU A 196 0.41 -7.30 24.65
N MET A 197 1.48 -7.36 23.87
CA MET A 197 2.39 -8.52 23.88
C MET A 197 3.33 -8.47 25.06
N ASP A 198 3.66 -9.66 25.56
CA ASP A 198 4.72 -9.85 26.55
C ASP A 198 6.06 -9.37 25.96
N PRO A 199 6.84 -8.53 26.65
CA PRO A 199 8.16 -8.08 26.20
C PRO A 199 9.10 -9.22 25.77
N ASP A 200 9.03 -10.38 26.42
CA ASP A 200 9.84 -11.56 26.07
C ASP A 200 9.49 -12.14 24.68
N LYS A 201 8.30 -11.84 24.17
CA LYS A 201 7.86 -12.23 22.83
C LYS A 201 8.16 -11.18 21.75
N LEU A 202 8.58 -9.99 22.17
CA LEU A 202 8.96 -8.89 21.28
C LEU A 202 10.45 -8.98 20.90
N ASN A 203 10.87 -10.13 20.43
CA ASN A 203 12.25 -10.41 20.05
C ASN A 203 12.61 -9.93 18.63
N SER A 204 11.66 -9.46 17.84
CA SER A 204 11.86 -8.89 16.51
C SER A 204 10.69 -7.99 16.14
N ALA A 205 10.94 -6.96 15.31
CA ALA A 205 9.89 -6.14 14.69
C ALA A 205 8.92 -6.98 13.83
N MET A 206 9.31 -8.17 13.38
CA MET A 206 8.41 -9.08 12.66
C MET A 206 7.29 -9.62 13.54
N ALA A 207 7.47 -9.71 14.87
CA ALA A 207 6.46 -10.22 15.79
C ALA A 207 5.14 -9.44 15.78
N ILE A 208 5.20 -8.14 15.46
CA ILE A 208 4.03 -7.26 15.40
C ILE A 208 3.44 -7.09 14.00
N THR A 209 3.95 -7.79 12.99
CA THR A 209 3.44 -7.71 11.61
C THR A 209 2.24 -8.63 11.39
N LEU A 210 1.46 -8.38 10.35
CA LEU A 210 0.36 -9.25 9.90
C LEU A 210 0.82 -10.23 8.81
N SER A 211 2.06 -10.71 8.94
CA SER A 211 2.69 -11.62 7.98
C SER A 211 3.05 -12.96 8.62
N PRO A 212 3.28 -14.01 7.80
CA PRO A 212 3.80 -15.28 8.30
C PRO A 212 5.17 -15.16 9.01
N ALA A 213 5.94 -14.10 8.71
CA ALA A 213 7.24 -13.85 9.34
C ALA A 213 7.15 -13.75 10.88
N ARG A 214 5.99 -13.35 11.43
CA ARG A 214 5.77 -13.25 12.88
C ARG A 214 5.91 -14.58 13.65
N PHE A 215 5.77 -15.69 12.95
CA PHE A 215 5.86 -17.04 13.52
C PHE A 215 7.23 -17.68 13.31
N MET A 216 8.17 -16.94 12.68
CA MET A 216 9.51 -17.42 12.42
C MET A 216 10.46 -16.94 13.51
N ASP A 217 11.35 -17.83 13.93
CA ASP A 217 12.40 -17.49 14.89
C ASP A 217 13.50 -16.68 14.15
N PRO A 218 13.75 -15.42 14.56
CA PRO A 218 14.75 -14.57 13.90
C PRO A 218 16.20 -15.01 14.12
N ASP A 219 16.45 -15.88 15.10
CA ASP A 219 17.81 -16.33 15.45
C ASP A 219 18.20 -17.60 14.68
N THR A 220 17.23 -18.41 14.28
CA THR A 220 17.46 -19.70 13.61
C THR A 220 17.04 -19.73 12.15
N ALA A 221 16.04 -18.94 11.78
CA ALA A 221 15.56 -18.93 10.40
C ALA A 221 16.46 -18.09 9.47
N ASN A 222 16.52 -18.49 8.20
CA ASN A 222 17.20 -17.72 7.17
C ASN A 222 16.60 -16.31 7.04
N ALA A 223 17.44 -15.27 7.16
CA ALA A 223 17.02 -13.87 7.16
C ALA A 223 16.27 -13.47 5.87
N GLY A 224 16.68 -13.99 4.72
CA GLY A 224 15.99 -13.75 3.46
C GLY A 224 14.61 -14.40 3.41
N LEU A 225 14.47 -15.60 4.00
CA LEU A 225 13.18 -16.28 4.12
C LEU A 225 12.21 -15.49 5.00
N ILE A 226 12.70 -14.95 6.14
CA ILE A 226 11.90 -14.06 7.00
C ILE A 226 11.42 -12.84 6.19
N GLN A 227 12.31 -12.21 5.43
CA GLN A 227 11.96 -11.05 4.61
C GLN A 227 10.96 -11.40 3.49
N LEU A 228 11.08 -12.59 2.87
CA LEU A 228 10.11 -13.07 1.88
C LEU A 228 8.74 -13.34 2.54
N ALA A 229 8.72 -13.96 3.71
CA ALA A 229 7.50 -14.18 4.48
C ALA A 229 6.86 -12.84 4.89
N ALA A 230 7.65 -11.83 5.23
CA ALA A 230 7.19 -10.48 5.53
C ALA A 230 6.52 -9.79 4.31
N ARG A 231 6.85 -10.19 3.06
CA ARG A 231 6.16 -9.68 1.86
C ARG A 231 4.72 -10.16 1.72
N LEU A 232 4.34 -11.22 2.45
CA LEU A 232 2.97 -11.73 2.51
C LEU A 232 2.13 -11.05 3.60
N ASP A 233 2.58 -9.91 4.10
CA ASP A 233 1.85 -9.07 5.04
C ASP A 233 0.53 -8.58 4.42
N VAL A 234 -0.57 -8.69 5.19
CA VAL A 234 -1.93 -8.35 4.73
C VAL A 234 -2.01 -6.91 4.23
N ILE A 235 -1.38 -5.96 4.93
CA ILE A 235 -1.36 -4.55 4.54
C ILE A 235 -0.56 -4.36 3.24
N THR A 236 0.56 -5.06 3.09
CA THR A 236 1.39 -5.00 1.87
C THR A 236 0.65 -5.54 0.65
N ILE A 237 -0.08 -6.65 0.81
CA ILE A 237 -0.94 -7.20 -0.24
C ILE A 237 -2.05 -6.21 -0.60
N TRP A 238 -2.70 -5.61 0.41
CA TRP A 238 -3.76 -4.63 0.20
C TRP A 238 -3.25 -3.39 -0.56
N VAL A 239 -2.11 -2.83 -0.16
CA VAL A 239 -1.44 -1.74 -0.89
C VAL A 239 -1.18 -2.13 -2.35
N THR A 240 -0.71 -3.35 -2.60
CA THR A 240 -0.44 -3.86 -3.96
C THR A 240 -1.72 -3.93 -4.80
N VAL A 241 -2.83 -4.40 -4.20
CA VAL A 241 -4.16 -4.43 -4.85
C VAL A 241 -4.63 -3.02 -5.19
N LEU A 242 -4.50 -2.08 -4.25
CA LEU A 242 -4.87 -0.68 -4.49
C LEU A 242 -4.03 -0.03 -5.60
N LEU A 243 -2.73 -0.31 -5.67
CA LEU A 243 -1.87 0.15 -6.76
C LEU A 243 -2.35 -0.40 -8.12
N ALA A 244 -2.76 -1.67 -8.17
CA ALA A 244 -3.29 -2.27 -9.39
C ALA A 244 -4.63 -1.65 -9.82
N ILE A 245 -5.55 -1.41 -8.86
CA ILE A 245 -6.82 -0.73 -9.10
C ILE A 245 -6.55 0.72 -9.57
N GLY A 246 -5.64 1.42 -8.91
CA GLY A 246 -5.26 2.77 -9.29
C GLY A 246 -4.71 2.84 -10.71
N LEU A 247 -3.83 1.90 -11.10
CA LEU A 247 -3.34 1.82 -12.48
C LEU A 247 -4.46 1.50 -13.47
N TYR A 248 -5.36 0.59 -13.15
CA TYR A 248 -6.53 0.29 -13.98
C TYR A 248 -7.36 1.54 -14.28
N VAL A 249 -7.66 2.32 -13.23
CA VAL A 249 -8.51 3.51 -13.32
C VAL A 249 -7.82 4.65 -14.06
N THR A 250 -6.56 4.93 -13.76
CA THR A 250 -5.85 6.12 -14.22
C THR A 250 -4.98 5.87 -15.46
N GLY A 251 -4.63 4.60 -15.69
CA GLY A 251 -3.70 4.19 -16.75
C GLY A 251 -4.35 3.74 -18.05
N LYS A 252 -5.69 3.66 -18.11
CA LYS A 252 -6.46 3.17 -19.27
C LYS A 252 -6.01 1.78 -19.76
N VAL A 253 -5.65 0.90 -18.83
CA VAL A 253 -5.26 -0.48 -19.13
C VAL A 253 -6.40 -1.46 -18.86
N SER A 254 -6.36 -2.64 -19.46
CA SER A 254 -7.33 -3.70 -19.16
C SER A 254 -7.14 -4.24 -17.73
N LYS A 255 -8.20 -4.84 -17.16
CA LYS A 255 -8.13 -5.50 -15.83
C LYS A 255 -6.99 -6.52 -15.75
N GLN A 256 -6.78 -7.31 -16.81
CA GLN A 256 -5.70 -8.29 -16.88
C GLN A 256 -4.31 -7.64 -16.77
N ARG A 257 -4.08 -6.53 -17.51
CA ARG A 257 -2.80 -5.80 -17.43
C ARG A 257 -2.58 -5.16 -16.07
N ALA A 258 -3.64 -4.70 -15.41
CA ALA A 258 -3.56 -4.19 -14.04
C ALA A 258 -3.18 -5.28 -13.02
N VAL A 259 -3.69 -6.52 -13.19
CA VAL A 259 -3.28 -7.67 -12.37
C VAL A 259 -1.82 -8.00 -12.60
N VAL A 260 -1.38 -8.09 -13.87
CA VAL A 260 0.02 -8.32 -14.20
C VAL A 260 0.93 -7.25 -13.58
N PHE A 261 0.52 -5.98 -13.64
CA PHE A 261 1.23 -4.90 -12.97
C PHE A 261 1.30 -5.12 -11.44
N GLY A 262 0.19 -5.51 -10.79
CA GLY A 262 0.19 -5.81 -9.35
C GLY A 262 1.19 -6.91 -8.99
N ILE A 263 1.26 -7.96 -9.80
CA ILE A 263 2.26 -9.04 -9.63
C ILE A 263 3.68 -8.49 -9.84
N LEU A 264 3.90 -7.71 -10.89
CA LEU A 264 5.22 -7.14 -11.19
C LEU A 264 5.73 -6.24 -10.07
N ILE A 265 4.90 -5.32 -9.56
CA ILE A 265 5.32 -4.41 -8.49
C ILE A 265 5.58 -5.16 -7.18
N TRP A 266 4.81 -6.22 -6.89
CA TRP A 266 5.05 -7.07 -5.73
C TRP A 266 6.38 -7.84 -5.87
N VAL A 267 6.65 -8.44 -7.05
CA VAL A 267 7.89 -9.17 -7.33
C VAL A 267 9.09 -8.23 -7.27
N VAL A 268 9.03 -7.07 -7.94
CA VAL A 268 10.12 -6.06 -7.89
C VAL A 268 10.38 -5.60 -6.47
N GLY A 269 9.33 -5.34 -5.69
CA GLY A 269 9.45 -5.00 -4.27
C GLY A 269 9.99 -6.15 -3.40
N SER A 270 10.00 -7.38 -3.88
CA SER A 270 10.55 -8.56 -3.18
C SER A 270 12.01 -8.86 -3.55
N LEU A 271 12.59 -8.22 -4.56
CA LEU A 271 13.96 -8.46 -5.00
C LEU A 271 15.01 -8.34 -3.89
N PRO A 272 14.93 -7.33 -2.96
CA PRO A 272 15.89 -7.26 -1.85
C PRO A 272 15.83 -8.50 -0.94
N ALA A 273 14.63 -9.03 -0.68
CA ALA A 273 14.43 -10.23 0.12
C ALA A 273 14.98 -11.49 -0.58
N VAL A 274 14.76 -11.60 -1.90
CA VAL A 274 15.34 -12.69 -2.71
C VAL A 274 16.86 -12.62 -2.68
N ARG A 275 17.45 -11.44 -2.84
CA ARG A 275 18.90 -11.25 -2.74
C ARG A 275 19.40 -11.69 -1.37
N ALA A 276 18.76 -11.23 -0.29
CA ALA A 276 19.13 -11.61 1.07
C ALA A 276 19.07 -13.13 1.28
N TYR A 277 18.08 -13.81 0.69
CA TYR A 277 17.96 -15.28 0.74
C TYR A 277 19.12 -15.99 0.02
N LEU A 278 19.57 -15.47 -1.12
CA LEU A 278 20.65 -16.08 -1.91
C LEU A 278 22.04 -15.83 -1.32
N THR A 279 22.19 -14.85 -0.42
CA THR A 279 23.48 -14.43 0.18
C THR A 279 23.62 -14.78 1.66
N SER A 280 22.62 -15.43 2.27
CA SER A 280 22.59 -15.80 3.69
C SER A 280 23.07 -17.23 3.99
#